data_c48a95cd911cb14b75b4d85d48d13f1d
#
_entry.id   c48a95cd911cb14b75b4d85d48d13f1d
#
_cell.length_a   1.000
_cell.length_b   1.000
_cell.length_c   1.000
_cell.angle_alpha   90.00
_cell.angle_beta   90.00
_cell.angle_gamma   90.00
#
_symmetry.space_group_name_H-M   'P 1'
#
loop_
_entity.id
_entity.type
_entity.pdbx_description
1 polymer ?
#
loop_
_entity_poly.entity_id
_entity_poly.type
_entity_poly.pdbx_seq_one_letter_code
_entity_poly.pdbx_strand_id
1 'polypeptide(L)'
;MRYVIPQLTDGIEADVGRIVFCLKGRDSGRYYVLAKKEGCFSYIANGKLRKIETPKRKNPIHLHITQLRVPDEYLANGRLLLTNREIKYLLKQAEMLIAGKNDV
;
A
#
# COMPACT_ATOMS: atom_id res chain seq x y z
N MET A 1 -4.64 -7.41 16.14
CA MET A 1 -4.10 -6.70 14.98
C MET A 1 -5.12 -6.66 13.86
N ARG A 2 -5.21 -5.55 13.15
CA ARG A 2 -6.25 -5.37 12.13
C ARG A 2 -5.82 -5.91 10.78
N TYR A 3 -6.79 -6.21 9.95
CA TYR A 3 -6.56 -6.77 8.62
C TYR A 3 -6.78 -5.70 7.56
N VAL A 4 -6.12 -5.86 6.41
CA VAL A 4 -6.42 -5.01 5.27
C VAL A 4 -7.86 -5.21 4.84
N ILE A 5 -8.49 -4.15 4.36
CA ILE A 5 -9.91 -4.15 4.01
C ILE A 5 -10.08 -4.18 2.50
N PRO A 6 -10.75 -5.20 1.94
CA PRO A 6 -11.14 -5.15 0.54
C PRO A 6 -12.16 -4.04 0.32
N GLN A 7 -11.99 -3.29 -0.74
CA GLN A 7 -12.92 -2.25 -1.14
C GLN A 7 -13.70 -2.70 -2.36
N LEU A 8 -15.01 -2.80 -2.21
CA LEU A 8 -15.89 -3.32 -3.26
C LEU A 8 -16.59 -2.22 -4.04
N THR A 9 -15.98 -1.04 -4.10
CA THR A 9 -16.59 0.09 -4.82
C THR A 9 -16.01 0.20 -6.23
N ASP A 10 -16.83 0.68 -7.15
CA ASP A 10 -16.38 1.07 -8.47
C ASP A 10 -15.43 2.28 -8.30
N GLY A 11 -14.35 2.31 -9.06
CA GLY A 11 -13.41 3.41 -8.99
C GLY A 11 -12.46 3.30 -7.80
N ILE A 12 -11.49 2.42 -7.94
CA ILE A 12 -10.43 2.27 -6.94
C ILE A 12 -9.50 3.47 -7.03
N GLU A 13 -9.38 4.23 -5.95
CA GLU A 13 -8.54 5.41 -5.91
C GLU A 13 -7.16 5.12 -5.32
N ALA A 14 -6.17 5.85 -5.83
CA ALA A 14 -4.81 5.81 -5.28
C ALA A 14 -4.72 6.77 -4.09
N ASP A 15 -5.39 6.41 -3.01
CA ASP A 15 -5.42 7.20 -1.78
C ASP A 15 -4.41 6.68 -0.75
N VAL A 16 -4.10 7.52 0.23
CA VAL A 16 -3.19 7.14 1.32
C VAL A 16 -3.76 5.94 2.06
N GLY A 17 -2.92 4.94 2.32
CA GLY A 17 -3.34 3.69 2.94
C GLY A 17 -3.69 2.59 1.96
N ARG A 18 -3.72 2.89 0.67
CA ARG A 18 -3.98 1.90 -0.37
C ARG A 18 -2.80 0.96 -0.53
N ILE A 19 -3.06 -0.33 -0.71
CA ILE A 19 -2.02 -1.30 -1.03
C ILE A 19 -1.79 -1.25 -2.53
N VAL A 20 -0.53 -1.10 -2.93
CA VAL A 20 -0.14 -0.98 -4.33
C VAL A 20 0.97 -1.97 -4.67
N PHE A 21 1.05 -2.33 -5.95
CA PHE A 21 2.10 -3.21 -6.45
C PHE A 21 2.99 -2.41 -7.40
N CYS A 22 4.29 -2.43 -7.17
CA CYS A 22 5.22 -1.66 -7.99
C CYS A 22 5.59 -2.44 -9.26
N LEU A 23 5.39 -1.79 -10.41
CA LEU A 23 5.56 -2.42 -11.72
C LEU A 23 6.94 -2.20 -12.34
N LYS A 24 7.63 -1.12 -11.97
CA LYS A 24 8.90 -0.75 -12.59
C LYS A 24 9.92 -0.26 -11.60
N GLY A 25 11.20 -0.36 -11.97
CA GLY A 25 12.31 0.13 -11.18
C GLY A 25 12.82 -0.89 -10.18
N ARG A 26 13.70 -0.43 -9.29
CA ARG A 26 14.32 -1.30 -8.27
C ARG A 26 13.30 -1.87 -7.29
N ASP A 27 12.20 -1.17 -7.10
CA ASP A 27 11.16 -1.55 -6.15
C ASP A 27 10.11 -2.47 -6.77
N SER A 28 10.28 -2.85 -8.03
CA SER A 28 9.28 -3.64 -8.76
C SER A 28 9.12 -5.05 -8.19
N GLY A 29 7.94 -5.61 -8.43
CA GLY A 29 7.63 -6.98 -8.03
C GLY A 29 7.27 -7.16 -6.56
N ARG A 30 6.97 -6.06 -5.86
CA ARG A 30 6.63 -6.10 -4.44
C ARG A 30 5.43 -5.23 -4.14
N TYR A 31 4.78 -5.51 -3.02
CA TYR A 31 3.67 -4.71 -2.51
C TYR A 31 4.15 -3.66 -1.54
N TYR A 32 3.49 -2.52 -1.58
CA TYR A 32 3.78 -1.38 -0.73
C TYR A 32 2.47 -0.77 -0.24
N VAL A 33 2.55 0.04 0.81
CA VAL A 33 1.43 0.90 1.19
C VAL A 33 1.70 2.30 0.65
N LEU A 34 0.67 2.94 0.13
CA LEU A 34 0.78 4.32 -0.32
C LEU A 34 0.76 5.21 0.93
N ALA A 35 1.93 5.78 1.24
CA ALA A 35 2.14 6.50 2.49
C ALA A 35 1.82 7.99 2.39
N LYS A 36 1.94 8.57 1.20
CA LYS A 36 1.79 10.00 1.01
C LYS A 36 1.55 10.31 -0.46
N LYS A 37 0.80 11.36 -0.72
CA LYS A 37 0.64 11.91 -2.08
C LYS A 37 1.09 13.35 -2.06
N GLU A 38 1.87 13.74 -3.05
CA GLU A 38 2.36 15.11 -3.15
C GLU A 38 2.48 15.48 -4.62
N GLY A 39 1.67 16.44 -5.05
CA GLY A 39 1.55 16.78 -6.46
C GLY A 39 1.09 15.59 -7.27
N CYS A 40 1.83 15.25 -8.34
CA CYS A 40 1.52 14.11 -9.18
C CYS A 40 2.28 12.84 -8.78
N PHE A 41 2.98 12.87 -7.63
CA PHE A 41 3.76 11.72 -7.18
C PHE A 41 3.13 11.01 -6.00
N SER A 42 3.38 9.70 -5.93
CA SER A 42 2.99 8.86 -4.81
C SER A 42 4.24 8.44 -4.05
N TYR A 43 4.14 8.35 -2.73
CA TYR A 43 5.23 7.89 -1.88
C TYR A 43 4.85 6.56 -1.28
N ILE A 44 5.71 5.56 -1.45
CA ILE A 44 5.41 4.18 -1.05
C ILE A 44 6.38 3.69 0.02
N ALA A 45 5.89 2.81 0.87
CA ALA A 45 6.68 2.21 1.94
C ALA A 45 6.26 0.76 2.14
N ASN A 46 7.23 -0.09 2.53
CA ASN A 46 6.93 -1.49 2.86
C ASN A 46 7.45 -1.89 4.24
N GLY A 47 8.03 -0.94 4.98
CA GLY A 47 8.51 -1.17 6.33
C GLY A 47 9.86 -1.89 6.40
N LYS A 48 10.41 -2.30 5.28
CA LYS A 48 11.67 -3.04 5.22
C LYS A 48 12.70 -2.31 4.36
N LEU A 49 12.54 -2.37 3.04
CA LEU A 49 13.42 -1.65 2.11
C LEU A 49 13.07 -0.18 2.03
N ARG A 50 11.80 0.13 2.09
CA ARG A 50 11.29 1.50 2.09
C ARG A 50 10.54 1.74 3.38
N LYS A 51 11.20 2.40 4.32
CA LYS A 51 10.63 2.66 5.63
C LYS A 51 9.65 3.84 5.59
N ILE A 52 8.71 3.84 6.53
CA ILE A 52 7.68 4.88 6.58
C ILE A 52 8.26 6.27 6.81
N GLU A 53 9.41 6.36 7.48
CA GLU A 53 10.11 7.62 7.75
C GLU A 53 10.71 8.21 6.48
N THR A 54 11.05 7.36 5.50
CA THR A 54 11.66 7.78 4.24
C THR A 54 11.03 7.01 3.07
N PRO A 55 9.74 7.25 2.82
CA PRO A 55 9.05 6.53 1.73
C PRO A 55 9.62 6.91 0.37
N LYS A 56 9.51 6.01 -0.57
CA LYS A 56 10.05 6.20 -1.92
C LYS A 56 9.06 6.91 -2.81
N ARG A 57 9.51 7.99 -3.46
CA ARG A 57 8.71 8.70 -4.47
C ARG A 57 8.60 7.86 -5.73
N LYS A 58 7.40 7.70 -6.23
CA LYS A 58 7.12 6.95 -7.46
C LYS A 58 6.11 7.69 -8.33
N ASN A 59 6.28 7.57 -9.64
CA ASN A 59 5.26 8.02 -10.57
C ASN A 59 4.08 7.04 -10.48
N PRO A 60 2.84 7.54 -10.30
CA PRO A 60 1.68 6.65 -10.15
C PRO A 60 1.47 5.69 -11.33
N ILE A 61 1.91 6.04 -12.54
CA ILE A 61 1.77 5.15 -13.69
C ILE A 61 2.54 3.84 -13.54
N HIS A 62 3.51 3.81 -12.62
CA HIS A 62 4.31 2.60 -12.35
C HIS A 62 3.73 1.78 -11.21
N LEU A 63 2.56 2.12 -10.72
CA LEU A 63 1.93 1.44 -9.60
C LEU A 63 0.61 0.82 -10.04
N HIS A 64 0.43 -0.45 -9.69
CA HIS A 64 -0.87 -1.10 -9.82
C HIS A 64 -1.62 -0.91 -8.51
N ILE A 65 -2.78 -0.30 -8.59
CA ILE A 65 -3.60 0.00 -7.42
C ILE A 65 -4.49 -1.21 -7.13
N THR A 66 -4.34 -1.80 -5.95
CA THR A 66 -5.14 -2.96 -5.56
C THR A 66 -6.45 -2.51 -4.91
N GLN A 67 -7.34 -3.48 -4.67
CA GLN A 67 -8.61 -3.23 -3.97
C GLN A 67 -8.44 -3.24 -2.45
N LEU A 68 -7.22 -3.43 -1.95
CA LEU A 68 -6.96 -3.52 -0.53
C LEU A 68 -6.45 -2.21 0.03
N ARG A 69 -6.83 -1.91 1.25
CA ARG A 69 -6.34 -0.73 1.97
C ARG A 69 -6.22 -1.04 3.45
N VAL A 70 -5.44 -0.21 4.15
CA VAL A 70 -5.33 -0.33 5.60
C VAL A 70 -6.63 0.12 6.27
N PRO A 71 -6.94 -0.42 7.47
CA PRO A 71 -8.11 0.04 8.21
C PRO A 71 -8.07 1.54 8.52
N ASP A 72 -9.24 2.16 8.58
CA ASP A 72 -9.37 3.61 8.82
C ASP A 72 -8.71 4.08 10.12
N GLU A 73 -8.62 3.21 11.12
CA GLU A 73 -7.99 3.56 12.39
C GLU A 73 -6.50 3.91 12.27
N TYR A 74 -5.87 3.49 11.17
CA TYR A 74 -4.46 3.83 10.89
C TYR A 74 -4.32 5.09 10.05
N LEU A 75 -5.42 5.81 9.84
CA LEU A 75 -5.41 7.04 9.06
C LEU A 75 -5.96 8.19 9.92
N ALA A 76 -5.26 9.31 9.90
CA ALA A 76 -5.71 10.51 10.60
C ALA A 76 -5.32 11.73 9.76
N ASN A 77 -6.34 12.52 9.35
CA ASN A 77 -6.14 13.73 8.57
C ASN A 77 -5.31 13.48 7.30
N GLY A 78 -5.58 12.36 6.61
CA GLY A 78 -4.86 11.99 5.40
C GLY A 78 -3.44 11.50 5.64
N ARG A 79 -3.08 11.20 6.87
CA ARG A 79 -1.74 10.71 7.24
C ARG A 79 -1.82 9.27 7.70
N LEU A 80 -0.78 8.51 7.35
CA LEU A 80 -0.68 7.11 7.71
C LEU A 80 -0.04 6.98 9.09
N LEU A 81 -0.75 6.32 10.01
CA LEU A 81 -0.30 6.12 11.39
C LEU A 81 0.12 4.68 11.60
N LEU A 82 1.13 4.25 10.87
CA LEU A 82 1.63 2.88 10.95
C LEU A 82 3.11 2.86 11.26
N THR A 83 3.51 1.89 12.06
CA THR A 83 4.93 1.57 12.25
C THR A 83 5.39 0.69 11.10
N ASN A 84 6.71 0.61 10.90
CA ASN A 84 7.27 -0.28 9.88
C ASN A 84 6.89 -1.74 10.13
N ARG A 85 6.82 -2.15 11.39
CA ARG A 85 6.42 -3.50 11.76
C ARG A 85 4.99 -3.79 11.35
N GLU A 86 4.10 -2.85 11.61
CA GLU A 86 2.69 -2.99 11.22
C GLU A 86 2.52 -3.03 9.71
N ILE A 87 3.27 -2.20 8.99
CA ILE A 87 3.25 -2.20 7.53
C ILE A 87 3.67 -3.57 6.99
N LYS A 88 4.75 -4.13 7.49
CA LYS A 88 5.22 -5.46 7.07
C LYS A 88 4.13 -6.52 7.28
N TYR A 89 3.47 -6.46 8.42
CA TYR A 89 2.42 -7.41 8.75
C TYR A 89 1.22 -7.28 7.78
N LEU A 90 0.76 -6.05 7.58
CA LEU A 90 -0.39 -5.81 6.71
C LEU A 90 -0.11 -6.16 5.25
N LEU A 91 1.11 -5.88 4.79
CA LEU A 91 1.49 -6.25 3.42
C LEU A 91 1.57 -7.76 3.24
N LYS A 92 2.04 -8.48 4.24
CA LYS A 92 2.05 -9.93 4.18
C LYS A 92 0.64 -10.49 4.10
N GLN A 93 -0.28 -9.93 4.86
CA GLN A 93 -1.69 -10.31 4.76
C GLN A 93 -2.25 -10.03 3.36
N ALA A 94 -1.92 -8.87 2.80
CA ALA A 94 -2.38 -8.50 1.47
C ALA A 94 -1.89 -9.50 0.42
N GLU A 95 -0.62 -9.88 0.50
CA GLU A 95 -0.05 -10.89 -0.40
C GLU A 95 -0.81 -12.20 -0.31
N MET A 96 -1.11 -12.64 0.89
CA MET A 96 -1.84 -13.88 1.12
C MET A 96 -3.25 -13.82 0.57
N LEU A 97 -3.94 -12.70 0.75
CA LEU A 97 -5.29 -12.52 0.22
C LEU A 97 -5.32 -12.53 -1.30
N ILE A 98 -4.34 -11.90 -1.93
CA ILE A 98 -4.24 -11.85 -3.38
C ILE A 98 -3.90 -13.24 -3.94
N ALA A 99 -2.97 -13.94 -3.31
CA ALA A 99 -2.62 -15.31 -3.70
C ALA A 99 -3.82 -16.25 -3.54
N GLY A 100 -4.58 -16.10 -2.47
CA GLY A 100 -5.77 -16.91 -2.23
C GLY A 100 -6.84 -16.74 -3.31
N LYS A 101 -6.95 -15.55 -3.90
CA LYS A 101 -7.90 -15.31 -5.00
C LYS A 101 -7.49 -16.05 -6.28
N ASN A 102 -6.21 -16.31 -6.44
CA ASN A 102 -5.69 -16.98 -7.63
C ASN A 102 -5.64 -18.50 -7.46
N ASP A 103 -5.98 -18.97 -6.29
CA ASP A 103 -5.81 -20.37 -5.89
C ASP A 103 -7.11 -21.19 -6.04
N VAL A 104 -7.96 -20.77 -6.92
CA VAL A 104 -9.27 -21.41 -7.12
C VAL A 104 -9.21 -22.40 -8.26
#